data_f73e6f66f59a4efd34e278530152f8ea
#
_entry.id   f73e6f66f59a4efd34e278530152f8ea
#
_cell.length_a   1.000
_cell.length_b   1.000
_cell.length_c   1.000
_cell.angle_alpha   90.00
_cell.angle_beta   90.00
_cell.angle_gamma   90.00
#
_symmetry.space_group_name_H-M   'P 1'
#
loop_
_entity.id
_entity.type
_entity.pdbx_description
1 polymer ?
#
loop_
_entity_poly.entity_id
_entity_poly.type
_entity_poly.pdbx_seq_one_letter_code
_entity_poly.pdbx_strand_id
1 'polypeptide(L)'
;MCSVGASREVILCAGAIHTPRLLLLSGVGPQADLEPLGIDTVIDLPGVGRNLQDHPWIMGLCFESKHPLPAPNYNLAGGAGFWKSRPSLDRPDLMVMPGQVPLVSDEIAARFSIPPNAFVILPCLVRPSSRGYLRLRTADPNGPLEIQPNFLAEQADVEALATCVELGLDLASQPAYRDLVKRWVVPPRRMSREATVAFVRQSCTSYLHPVGTCAMRSDGEAVVDAELRVRGIEGLRIADASVMPTIPSANTNAPSIMIGEFASRLLEAG
;
A
#
# COMPACT_ATOMS: atom_id res chain seq x y z
N MET A 1 16.13 -11.19 29.11
CA MET A 1 16.13 -11.69 27.71
C MET A 1 15.65 -13.15 27.79
N CYS A 2 14.65 -13.53 27.00
CA CYS A 2 14.14 -14.91 26.95
C CYS A 2 14.59 -15.53 25.63
N SER A 3 15.11 -16.77 25.66
CA SER A 3 15.48 -17.52 24.46
C SER A 3 14.50 -18.67 24.27
N VAL A 4 14.00 -18.83 23.06
CA VAL A 4 13.07 -19.91 22.67
C VAL A 4 13.70 -20.67 21.52
N GLY A 5 13.82 -22.02 21.66
CA GLY A 5 14.30 -22.90 20.61
C GLY A 5 13.14 -23.43 19.75
N ALA A 6 13.34 -23.52 18.44
CA ALA A 6 12.44 -24.22 17.53
C ALA A 6 13.02 -25.60 17.16
N SER A 7 12.18 -26.64 17.11
CA SER A 7 12.61 -28.02 16.77
C SER A 7 12.72 -28.25 15.25
N ARG A 8 12.07 -27.44 14.45
CA ARG A 8 12.08 -27.54 12.97
C ARG A 8 12.54 -26.22 12.35
N GLU A 9 11.69 -25.22 12.36
CA GLU A 9 11.96 -23.93 11.76
C GLU A 9 11.20 -22.77 12.44
N VAL A 10 11.62 -21.54 12.19
CA VAL A 10 10.95 -20.31 12.61
C VAL A 10 10.26 -19.70 11.39
N ILE A 11 9.02 -19.22 11.58
CA ILE A 11 8.25 -18.58 10.50
C ILE A 11 7.94 -17.14 10.92
N LEU A 12 8.43 -16.17 10.15
CA LEU A 12 8.11 -14.75 10.36
C LEU A 12 6.81 -14.41 9.64
N CYS A 13 5.85 -13.83 10.38
CA CYS A 13 4.54 -13.40 9.89
C CYS A 13 4.17 -12.00 10.43
N ALA A 14 5.16 -11.11 10.57
CA ALA A 14 4.97 -9.79 11.18
C ALA A 14 4.61 -8.69 10.16
N GLY A 15 4.36 -9.06 8.89
CA GLY A 15 3.94 -8.17 7.81
C GLY A 15 5.06 -7.33 7.21
N ALA A 16 4.72 -6.57 6.18
CA ALA A 16 5.69 -5.84 5.35
C ALA A 16 6.52 -4.77 6.08
N ILE A 17 6.15 -4.42 7.30
CA ILE A 17 6.88 -3.43 8.12
C ILE A 17 7.75 -4.12 9.18
N HIS A 18 7.20 -5.06 9.93
CA HIS A 18 7.92 -5.63 11.06
C HIS A 18 8.75 -6.87 10.71
N THR A 19 8.41 -7.62 9.67
CA THR A 19 9.25 -8.74 9.21
C THR A 19 10.64 -8.27 8.75
N PRO A 20 10.79 -7.29 7.83
CA PRO A 20 12.11 -6.76 7.52
C PRO A 20 12.80 -6.12 8.71
N ARG A 21 12.06 -5.44 9.63
CA ARG A 21 12.64 -4.91 10.87
C ARG A 21 13.30 -5.98 11.71
N LEU A 22 12.64 -7.12 11.91
CA LEU A 22 13.18 -8.25 12.67
C LEU A 22 14.45 -8.82 12.02
N LEU A 23 14.45 -8.98 10.70
CA LEU A 23 15.64 -9.42 9.95
C LEU A 23 16.81 -8.45 10.12
N LEU A 24 16.58 -7.16 9.89
CA LEU A 24 17.60 -6.11 10.00
C LEU A 24 18.20 -6.04 11.41
N LEU A 25 17.38 -6.08 12.47
CA LEU A 25 17.83 -6.10 13.86
C LEU A 25 18.59 -7.39 14.22
N SER A 26 18.40 -8.46 13.45
CA SER A 26 19.10 -9.75 13.60
C SER A 26 20.37 -9.83 12.75
N GLY A 27 20.79 -8.75 12.11
CA GLY A 27 21.97 -8.73 11.25
C GLY A 27 21.75 -9.33 9.86
N VAL A 28 20.49 -9.49 9.44
CA VAL A 28 20.12 -10.02 8.11
C VAL A 28 19.59 -8.88 7.25
N GLY A 29 20.39 -8.41 6.31
CA GLY A 29 20.02 -7.26 5.48
C GLY A 29 21.20 -6.60 4.81
N PRO A 30 21.02 -5.43 4.16
CA PRO A 30 22.10 -4.71 3.52
C PRO A 30 23.21 -4.34 4.51
N GLN A 31 24.41 -4.89 4.34
CA GLN A 31 25.57 -4.61 5.21
C GLN A 31 25.81 -3.10 5.35
N ALA A 32 25.74 -2.36 4.24
CA ALA A 32 25.93 -0.91 4.23
C ALA A 32 24.91 -0.11 5.08
N ASP A 33 23.72 -0.66 5.34
CA ASP A 33 22.70 -0.05 6.19
C ASP A 33 22.86 -0.47 7.67
N LEU A 34 23.47 -1.64 7.95
CA LEU A 34 23.61 -2.22 9.30
C LEU A 34 24.88 -1.77 10.04
N GLU A 35 26.01 -1.78 9.35
CA GLU A 35 27.31 -1.40 9.93
C GLU A 35 27.34 -0.02 10.61
N PRO A 36 26.76 1.05 10.00
CA PRO A 36 26.73 2.38 10.64
C PRO A 36 25.92 2.43 11.94
N LEU A 37 25.04 1.44 12.17
CA LEU A 37 24.22 1.31 13.38
C LEU A 37 24.88 0.42 14.44
N GLY A 38 26.08 -0.15 14.18
CA GLY A 38 26.76 -1.08 15.06
C GLY A 38 26.11 -2.46 15.13
N ILE A 39 25.36 -2.85 14.09
CA ILE A 39 24.74 -4.18 13.96
C ILE A 39 25.68 -5.05 13.13
N ASP A 40 26.18 -6.13 13.75
CA ASP A 40 27.01 -7.12 13.05
C ASP A 40 26.20 -7.80 11.94
N THR A 41 26.72 -7.78 10.72
CA THR A 41 26.07 -8.42 9.58
C THR A 41 26.26 -9.94 9.63
N VAL A 42 25.18 -10.66 9.84
CA VAL A 42 25.13 -12.13 9.79
C VAL A 42 25.10 -12.61 8.36
N ILE A 43 24.25 -11.99 7.53
CA ILE A 43 24.14 -12.22 6.09
C ILE A 43 23.86 -10.89 5.39
N ASP A 44 24.69 -10.56 4.40
CA ASP A 44 24.43 -9.46 3.48
C ASP A 44 23.30 -9.87 2.50
N LEU A 45 22.10 -9.37 2.75
CA LEU A 45 20.90 -9.65 1.97
C LEU A 45 20.25 -8.33 1.52
N PRO A 46 20.71 -7.77 0.39
CA PRO A 46 20.39 -6.38 -0.02
C PRO A 46 18.91 -6.08 -0.21
N GLY A 47 18.10 -7.11 -0.50
CA GLY A 47 16.66 -6.96 -0.73
C GLY A 47 15.83 -6.71 0.51
N VAL A 48 16.36 -6.95 1.72
CA VAL A 48 15.60 -6.73 2.96
C VAL A 48 15.31 -5.25 3.14
N GLY A 49 14.03 -4.92 3.32
CA GLY A 49 13.55 -3.55 3.42
C GLY A 49 13.42 -2.80 2.10
N ARG A 50 13.86 -3.38 0.97
CA ARG A 50 13.72 -2.79 -0.37
C ARG A 50 12.40 -3.18 -1.02
N ASN A 51 12.10 -2.60 -2.19
CA ASN A 51 10.90 -2.90 -2.98
C ASN A 51 9.57 -2.69 -2.24
N LEU A 52 9.54 -1.80 -1.23
CA LEU A 52 8.28 -1.43 -0.58
C LEU A 52 7.29 -0.90 -1.62
N GLN A 53 6.13 -1.49 -1.64
CA GLN A 53 5.01 -1.10 -2.50
C GLN A 53 3.77 -0.90 -1.64
N ASP A 54 2.94 0.05 -2.04
CA ASP A 54 1.64 0.31 -1.44
C ASP A 54 0.76 0.96 -2.50
N HIS A 55 -0.54 0.90 -2.36
CA HIS A 55 -1.47 1.59 -3.25
C HIS A 55 -1.58 3.07 -2.89
N PRO A 56 -1.08 3.99 -3.74
CA PRO A 56 -1.35 5.40 -3.55
C PRO A 56 -2.80 5.73 -3.91
N TRP A 57 -3.49 6.45 -3.05
CA TRP A 57 -4.84 6.87 -3.29
C TRP A 57 -5.08 8.33 -2.89
N ILE A 58 -6.21 8.89 -3.33
CA ILE A 58 -6.70 10.18 -2.87
C ILE A 58 -7.84 9.91 -1.90
N MET A 59 -7.60 10.17 -0.61
CA MET A 59 -8.59 9.98 0.41
C MET A 59 -9.47 11.23 0.52
N GLY A 60 -10.48 11.32 -0.37
CA GLY A 60 -11.53 12.30 -0.31
C GLY A 60 -11.74 13.23 -1.50
N LEU A 61 -12.15 12.73 -2.69
CA LEU A 61 -13.03 13.55 -3.52
C LEU A 61 -14.38 13.61 -2.80
N CYS A 62 -14.75 14.78 -2.27
CA CYS A 62 -15.85 14.90 -1.31
C CYS A 62 -17.02 15.70 -1.88
N PHE A 63 -18.23 15.20 -1.66
CA PHE A 63 -19.49 15.75 -2.20
C PHE A 63 -20.52 15.86 -1.06
N GLU A 64 -21.10 17.03 -0.88
CA GLU A 64 -22.23 17.21 0.03
C GLU A 64 -23.49 16.61 -0.58
N SER A 65 -24.21 15.79 0.21
CA SER A 65 -25.48 15.20 -0.21
C SER A 65 -26.64 16.18 -0.03
N LYS A 66 -27.63 16.12 -0.92
CA LYS A 66 -28.90 16.84 -0.81
C LYS A 66 -29.78 16.33 0.33
N HIS A 67 -29.62 15.05 0.66
CA HIS A 67 -30.44 14.34 1.65
C HIS A 67 -29.54 13.70 2.71
N PRO A 68 -30.06 13.44 3.92
CA PRO A 68 -29.33 12.63 4.89
C PRO A 68 -28.95 11.28 4.29
N LEU A 69 -27.69 10.91 4.45
CA LEU A 69 -27.22 9.60 4.03
C LEU A 69 -27.65 8.55 5.07
N PRO A 70 -28.05 7.34 4.62
CA PRO A 70 -28.33 6.26 5.56
C PRO A 70 -27.03 5.87 6.30
N ALA A 71 -27.20 5.34 7.51
CA ALA A 71 -26.07 4.77 8.22
C ALA A 71 -25.42 3.65 7.36
N PRO A 72 -24.08 3.62 7.23
CA PRO A 72 -23.41 2.60 6.47
C PRO A 72 -23.61 1.23 7.14
N ASN A 73 -24.07 0.24 6.38
CA ASN A 73 -24.29 -1.13 6.86
C ASN A 73 -23.26 -2.13 6.30
N TYR A 74 -22.18 -1.63 5.66
CA TYR A 74 -21.05 -2.38 5.10
C TYR A 74 -19.73 -1.74 5.52
N ASN A 75 -18.61 -2.19 4.94
CA ASN A 75 -17.25 -1.66 5.16
C ASN A 75 -17.05 -0.25 4.53
N LEU A 76 -18.01 0.66 4.67
CA LEU A 76 -17.99 2.06 4.21
C LEU A 76 -18.00 2.25 2.68
N ALA A 77 -17.85 1.17 1.89
CA ALA A 77 -17.86 1.21 0.44
C ALA A 77 -18.79 0.13 -0.12
N GLY A 78 -19.71 0.51 -1.01
CA GLY A 78 -20.71 -0.40 -1.58
C GLY A 78 -20.23 -1.17 -2.82
N GLY A 79 -19.08 -0.82 -3.39
CA GLY A 79 -18.52 -1.42 -4.59
C GLY A 79 -17.22 -0.78 -5.02
N ALA A 80 -16.55 -1.36 -6.02
CA ALA A 80 -15.35 -0.81 -6.63
C ALA A 80 -15.43 -0.95 -8.15
N GLY A 81 -15.04 0.10 -8.87
CA GLY A 81 -14.86 0.07 -10.31
C GLY A 81 -13.37 0.04 -10.65
N PHE A 82 -13.00 -0.77 -11.64
CA PHE A 82 -11.63 -0.87 -12.13
C PHE A 82 -11.54 -0.33 -13.55
N TRP A 83 -10.51 0.49 -13.82
CA TRP A 83 -10.28 1.14 -15.10
C TRP A 83 -8.83 1.09 -15.53
N LYS A 84 -8.60 1.31 -16.82
CA LYS A 84 -7.25 1.51 -17.38
C LYS A 84 -6.96 3.00 -17.47
N SER A 85 -5.83 3.46 -16.94
CA SER A 85 -5.39 4.85 -17.09
C SER A 85 -5.11 5.22 -18.54
N ARG A 86 -4.77 4.21 -19.35
CA ARG A 86 -4.54 4.34 -20.80
C ARG A 86 -4.96 3.04 -21.53
N PRO A 87 -5.48 3.14 -22.77
CA PRO A 87 -6.00 1.98 -23.52
C PRO A 87 -4.96 0.88 -23.79
N SER A 88 -3.67 1.23 -23.84
CA SER A 88 -2.57 0.29 -24.16
C SER A 88 -2.24 -0.70 -23.04
N LEU A 89 -2.78 -0.53 -21.83
CA LEU A 89 -2.55 -1.47 -20.73
C LEU A 89 -3.27 -2.80 -20.99
N ASP A 90 -2.65 -3.90 -20.55
CA ASP A 90 -3.23 -5.26 -20.63
C ASP A 90 -4.42 -5.42 -19.66
N ARG A 91 -4.34 -4.80 -18.48
CA ARG A 91 -5.33 -4.88 -17.40
C ARG A 91 -5.51 -3.54 -16.68
N PRO A 92 -6.58 -3.36 -15.92
CA PRO A 92 -6.79 -2.16 -15.10
C PRO A 92 -5.64 -1.87 -14.13
N ASP A 93 -5.33 -0.60 -13.98
CA ASP A 93 -4.37 -0.06 -13.02
C ASP A 93 -4.99 0.97 -12.08
N LEU A 94 -6.24 1.38 -12.35
CA LEU A 94 -7.02 2.29 -11.52
C LEU A 94 -8.16 1.57 -10.82
N MET A 95 -8.45 2.01 -9.59
CA MET A 95 -9.65 1.63 -8.84
C MET A 95 -10.34 2.88 -8.33
N VAL A 96 -11.66 2.91 -8.39
CA VAL A 96 -12.50 3.97 -7.84
C VAL A 96 -13.54 3.35 -6.94
N MET A 97 -13.65 3.84 -5.71
CA MET A 97 -14.64 3.39 -4.73
C MET A 97 -15.50 4.54 -4.22
N PRO A 98 -16.84 4.43 -4.19
CA PRO A 98 -17.67 5.33 -3.44
C PRO A 98 -17.60 5.00 -1.95
N GLY A 99 -17.45 6.02 -1.10
CA GLY A 99 -17.52 5.88 0.37
C GLY A 99 -18.72 6.62 0.92
N GLN A 100 -19.50 5.96 1.78
CA GLN A 100 -20.77 6.47 2.32
C GLN A 100 -20.61 7.49 3.45
N VAL A 101 -19.36 7.75 3.89
CA VAL A 101 -19.02 8.72 4.93
C VAL A 101 -17.98 9.69 4.39
N PRO A 102 -17.84 10.90 4.98
CA PRO A 102 -16.83 11.87 4.54
C PRO A 102 -15.41 11.47 4.96
N LEU A 103 -14.92 10.35 4.43
CA LEU A 103 -13.56 9.86 4.66
C LEU A 103 -12.57 10.73 3.87
N VAL A 104 -11.89 11.64 4.57
CA VAL A 104 -10.87 12.55 4.00
C VAL A 104 -9.59 12.49 4.80
N SER A 105 -8.44 12.74 4.16
CA SER A 105 -7.15 12.83 4.86
C SER A 105 -7.07 14.11 5.70
N ASP A 106 -6.14 14.13 6.66
CA ASP A 106 -5.90 15.30 7.52
C ASP A 106 -5.50 16.53 6.70
N GLU A 107 -4.72 16.34 5.62
CA GLU A 107 -4.31 17.41 4.71
C GLU A 107 -5.51 18.03 3.96
N ILE A 108 -6.48 17.21 3.58
CA ILE A 108 -7.72 17.66 2.96
C ILE A 108 -8.62 18.33 4.01
N ALA A 109 -8.78 17.73 5.18
CA ALA A 109 -9.58 18.28 6.27
C ALA A 109 -9.07 19.66 6.74
N ALA A 110 -7.76 19.87 6.75
CA ALA A 110 -7.15 21.16 7.09
C ALA A 110 -7.44 22.28 6.07
N ARG A 111 -7.76 21.92 4.82
CA ARG A 111 -7.94 22.88 3.71
C ARG A 111 -9.40 23.13 3.35
N PHE A 112 -10.28 22.21 3.69
CA PHE A 112 -11.69 22.24 3.29
C PHE A 112 -12.61 22.01 4.48
N SER A 113 -13.68 22.79 4.58
CA SER A 113 -14.74 22.55 5.55
C SER A 113 -15.63 21.39 5.06
N ILE A 114 -15.50 20.23 5.68
CA ILE A 114 -16.20 19.00 5.28
C ILE A 114 -17.55 18.92 5.99
N PRO A 115 -18.70 18.89 5.26
CA PRO A 115 -20.02 18.77 5.88
C PRO A 115 -20.25 17.35 6.43
N PRO A 116 -21.03 17.20 7.51
CA PRO A 116 -21.28 15.89 8.12
C PRO A 116 -22.12 14.94 7.24
N ASN A 117 -22.93 15.48 6.32
CA ASN A 117 -23.73 14.72 5.36
C ASN A 117 -23.04 14.60 3.99
N ALA A 118 -21.74 14.49 3.98
CA ALA A 118 -20.96 14.28 2.76
C ALA A 118 -20.66 12.80 2.54
N PHE A 119 -20.42 12.45 1.27
CA PHE A 119 -19.88 11.18 0.82
C PHE A 119 -18.62 11.42 -0.01
N VAL A 120 -17.87 10.37 -0.28
CA VAL A 120 -16.62 10.48 -1.03
C VAL A 120 -16.59 9.55 -2.24
N ILE A 121 -15.74 9.91 -3.19
CA ILE A 121 -15.23 9.00 -4.23
C ILE A 121 -13.72 8.93 -4.00
N LEU A 122 -13.18 7.71 -3.96
CA LEU A 122 -11.81 7.41 -3.57
C LEU A 122 -11.02 6.87 -4.77
N PRO A 123 -10.31 7.73 -5.51
CA PRO A 123 -9.40 7.31 -6.57
C PRO A 123 -8.17 6.62 -6.01
N CYS A 124 -7.80 5.48 -6.60
CA CYS A 124 -6.66 4.67 -6.18
C CYS A 124 -5.89 4.15 -7.40
N LEU A 125 -4.56 4.21 -7.36
CA LEU A 125 -3.69 3.54 -8.32
C LEU A 125 -3.33 2.16 -7.77
N VAL A 126 -3.81 1.09 -8.41
CA VAL A 126 -3.63 -0.29 -7.93
C VAL A 126 -2.48 -1.04 -8.58
N ARG A 127 -1.74 -0.39 -9.47
CA ARG A 127 -0.50 -0.93 -10.09
C ARG A 127 0.59 0.15 -10.17
N PRO A 128 1.09 0.64 -9.02
CA PRO A 128 2.13 1.66 -9.01
C PRO A 128 3.47 1.10 -9.54
N SER A 129 4.19 1.96 -10.25
CA SER A 129 5.58 1.71 -10.68
C SER A 129 6.60 2.18 -9.66
N SER A 130 6.26 3.18 -8.85
CA SER A 130 7.10 3.71 -7.78
C SER A 130 7.44 2.63 -6.75
N ARG A 131 8.68 2.65 -6.26
CA ARG A 131 9.19 1.71 -5.26
C ARG A 131 9.80 2.48 -4.11
N GLY A 132 9.48 2.02 -2.91
CA GLY A 132 10.00 2.55 -1.67
C GLY A 132 10.95 1.61 -0.95
N TYR A 133 11.24 1.97 0.28
CA TYR A 133 12.09 1.18 1.16
C TYR A 133 11.73 1.39 2.63
N LEU A 134 12.26 0.48 3.46
CA LEU A 134 12.26 0.55 4.91
C LEU A 134 13.69 0.37 5.41
N ARG A 135 14.12 1.19 6.39
CA ARG A 135 15.43 1.08 7.03
C ARG A 135 15.33 1.29 8.54
N LEU A 136 16.26 0.71 9.29
CA LEU A 136 16.47 1.09 10.69
C LEU A 136 17.09 2.48 10.78
N ARG A 137 16.73 3.22 11.80
CA ARG A 137 17.40 4.48 12.20
C ARG A 137 18.34 4.28 13.38
N THR A 138 18.18 3.20 14.12
CA THR A 138 18.95 2.83 15.28
C THR A 138 18.93 1.32 15.51
N ALA A 139 19.86 0.79 16.30
CA ALA A 139 19.87 -0.61 16.72
C ALA A 139 18.88 -0.91 17.86
N ASP A 140 18.20 0.10 18.42
CA ASP A 140 17.16 -0.11 19.43
C ASP A 140 15.94 -0.80 18.80
N PRO A 141 15.51 -1.99 19.28
CA PRO A 141 14.35 -2.68 18.78
C PRO A 141 13.05 -1.88 18.90
N ASN A 142 12.97 -0.89 19.78
CA ASN A 142 11.84 0.01 19.92
C ASN A 142 12.04 1.36 19.21
N GLY A 143 13.20 1.56 18.58
CA GLY A 143 13.56 2.80 17.90
C GLY A 143 12.73 3.04 16.64
N PRO A 144 12.78 4.25 16.08
CA PRO A 144 12.01 4.61 14.88
C PRO A 144 12.55 3.89 13.65
N LEU A 145 11.62 3.60 12.72
CA LEU A 145 11.93 3.17 11.36
C LEU A 145 11.88 4.35 10.39
N GLU A 146 12.71 4.31 9.38
CA GLU A 146 12.51 5.09 8.17
C GLU A 146 11.67 4.27 7.21
N ILE A 147 10.43 4.73 6.96
CA ILE A 147 9.52 4.12 6.00
C ILE A 147 9.30 5.14 4.89
N GLN A 148 9.84 4.88 3.72
CA GLN A 148 9.74 5.76 2.57
C GLN A 148 9.02 5.05 1.43
N PRO A 149 7.71 5.30 1.24
CA PRO A 149 6.96 4.64 0.16
C PRO A 149 7.30 5.17 -1.23
N ASN A 150 7.92 6.35 -1.34
CA ASN A 150 8.24 7.02 -2.60
C ASN A 150 7.02 7.18 -3.53
N PHE A 151 5.84 7.44 -2.97
CA PHE A 151 4.64 7.65 -3.77
C PHE A 151 4.90 8.71 -4.84
N LEU A 152 4.41 8.41 -6.07
CA LEU A 152 4.49 9.33 -7.20
C LEU A 152 5.93 9.74 -7.61
N ALA A 153 6.92 8.93 -7.28
CA ALA A 153 8.29 9.11 -7.76
C ALA A 153 8.36 8.96 -9.29
N GLU A 154 7.59 8.00 -9.82
CA GLU A 154 7.46 7.79 -11.25
C GLU A 154 6.37 8.70 -11.85
N GLN A 155 6.70 9.44 -12.91
CA GLN A 155 5.74 10.34 -13.56
C GLN A 155 4.51 9.59 -14.10
N ALA A 156 4.66 8.34 -14.51
CA ALA A 156 3.56 7.49 -14.96
C ALA A 156 2.51 7.28 -13.86
N ASP A 157 2.91 7.16 -12.60
CA ASP A 157 2.01 7.01 -11.46
C ASP A 157 1.23 8.31 -11.18
N VAL A 158 1.90 9.47 -11.34
CA VAL A 158 1.25 10.79 -11.23
C VAL A 158 0.15 10.93 -12.27
N GLU A 159 0.47 10.62 -13.54
CA GLU A 159 -0.48 10.73 -14.65
C GLU A 159 -1.66 9.76 -14.50
N ALA A 160 -1.37 8.52 -14.07
CA ALA A 160 -2.40 7.52 -13.84
C ALA A 160 -3.35 7.92 -12.71
N LEU A 161 -2.82 8.37 -11.55
CA LEU A 161 -3.65 8.78 -10.43
C LEU A 161 -4.42 10.09 -10.74
N ALA A 162 -3.84 11.01 -11.51
CA ALA A 162 -4.56 12.20 -11.98
C ALA A 162 -5.73 11.84 -12.92
N THR A 163 -5.54 10.85 -13.80
CA THR A 163 -6.63 10.29 -14.63
C THR A 163 -7.71 9.63 -13.75
N CYS A 164 -7.31 8.96 -12.67
CA CYS A 164 -8.26 8.38 -11.72
C CYS A 164 -9.08 9.44 -10.98
N VAL A 165 -8.48 10.57 -10.61
CA VAL A 165 -9.19 11.72 -10.03
C VAL A 165 -10.21 12.28 -11.03
N GLU A 166 -9.81 12.49 -12.28
CA GLU A 166 -10.71 12.97 -13.34
C GLU A 166 -11.89 12.02 -13.55
N LEU A 167 -11.63 10.70 -13.60
CA LEU A 167 -12.67 9.67 -13.65
C LEU A 167 -13.63 9.76 -12.46
N GLY A 168 -13.12 9.94 -11.23
CA GLY A 168 -13.96 10.10 -10.04
C GLY A 168 -14.87 11.34 -10.11
N LEU A 169 -14.37 12.46 -10.64
CA LEU A 169 -15.16 13.67 -10.87
C LEU A 169 -16.19 13.49 -11.99
N ASP A 170 -15.85 12.73 -13.02
CA ASP A 170 -16.78 12.38 -14.11
C ASP A 170 -17.90 11.49 -13.58
N LEU A 171 -17.61 10.50 -12.75
CA LEU A 171 -18.60 9.67 -12.09
C LEU A 171 -19.59 10.51 -11.27
N ALA A 172 -19.09 11.43 -10.43
CA ALA A 172 -19.93 12.31 -9.63
C ALA A 172 -20.83 13.24 -10.47
N SER A 173 -20.49 13.44 -11.72
CA SER A 173 -21.25 14.27 -12.68
C SER A 173 -22.32 13.47 -13.44
N GLN A 174 -22.36 12.14 -13.30
CA GLN A 174 -23.31 11.29 -14.03
C GLN A 174 -24.75 11.49 -13.56
N PRO A 175 -25.75 11.20 -14.40
CA PRO A 175 -27.16 11.34 -14.05
C PRO A 175 -27.56 10.60 -12.75
N ALA A 176 -26.94 9.45 -12.46
CA ALA A 176 -27.18 8.68 -11.26
C ALA A 176 -26.83 9.43 -9.96
N TYR A 177 -25.92 10.39 -10.01
CA TYR A 177 -25.53 11.22 -8.85
C TYR A 177 -26.26 12.55 -8.79
N ARG A 178 -27.01 12.94 -9.84
CA ARG A 178 -27.68 14.25 -9.94
C ARG A 178 -28.59 14.56 -8.76
N ASP A 179 -29.34 13.58 -8.31
CA ASP A 179 -30.29 13.75 -7.21
C ASP A 179 -29.63 13.63 -5.83
N LEU A 180 -28.43 13.07 -5.76
CA LEU A 180 -27.65 12.91 -4.55
C LEU A 180 -26.74 14.12 -4.28
N VAL A 181 -25.98 14.59 -5.27
CA VAL A 181 -25.00 15.66 -5.10
C VAL A 181 -25.68 17.03 -4.97
N LYS A 182 -25.50 17.68 -3.81
CA LYS A 182 -25.88 19.09 -3.59
C LYS A 182 -24.81 20.05 -4.14
N ARG A 183 -23.57 19.78 -3.78
CA ARG A 183 -22.39 20.54 -4.26
C ARG A 183 -21.11 19.72 -4.15
N TRP A 184 -20.13 20.10 -4.91
CA TRP A 184 -18.77 19.62 -4.76
C TRP A 184 -18.08 20.33 -3.61
N VAL A 185 -17.38 19.60 -2.76
CA VAL A 185 -16.64 20.12 -1.60
C VAL A 185 -15.14 20.02 -1.86
N VAL A 186 -14.68 18.85 -2.30
CA VAL A 186 -13.27 18.60 -2.64
C VAL A 186 -13.18 17.87 -3.97
N PRO A 187 -12.65 18.51 -5.00
CA PRO A 187 -12.44 19.96 -5.15
C PRO A 187 -13.78 20.69 -5.28
N PRO A 188 -13.84 22.02 -5.03
CA PRO A 188 -15.10 22.77 -5.11
C PRO A 188 -15.61 22.99 -6.55
N ARG A 189 -14.79 22.67 -7.54
CA ARG A 189 -15.10 22.75 -8.98
C ARG A 189 -14.16 21.85 -9.77
N ARG A 190 -14.49 21.56 -11.03
CA ARG A 190 -13.60 20.83 -11.94
C ARG A 190 -12.26 21.58 -12.09
N MET A 191 -11.18 20.82 -12.06
CA MET A 191 -9.81 21.31 -12.17
C MET A 191 -9.30 21.21 -13.62
N SER A 192 -8.31 22.01 -13.98
CA SER A 192 -7.49 21.75 -15.17
C SER A 192 -6.58 20.56 -14.92
N ARG A 193 -5.97 19.99 -15.97
CA ARG A 193 -5.03 18.86 -15.82
C ARG A 193 -3.87 19.21 -14.90
N GLU A 194 -3.27 20.39 -15.04
CA GLU A 194 -2.16 20.87 -14.21
C GLU A 194 -2.59 20.99 -12.74
N ALA A 195 -3.79 21.53 -12.49
CA ALA A 195 -4.34 21.64 -11.14
C ALA A 195 -4.65 20.25 -10.54
N THR A 196 -5.10 19.28 -11.35
CA THR A 196 -5.33 17.90 -10.93
C THR A 196 -4.01 17.21 -10.55
N VAL A 197 -2.95 17.38 -11.33
CA VAL A 197 -1.61 16.86 -11.02
C VAL A 197 -1.09 17.48 -9.71
N ALA A 198 -1.21 18.80 -9.53
CA ALA A 198 -0.81 19.45 -8.29
C ALA A 198 -1.63 18.94 -7.08
N PHE A 199 -2.94 18.76 -7.24
CA PHE A 199 -3.82 18.19 -6.22
C PHE A 199 -3.42 16.76 -5.83
N VAL A 200 -3.13 15.91 -6.81
CA VAL A 200 -2.66 14.54 -6.60
C VAL A 200 -1.37 14.51 -5.78
N ARG A 201 -0.37 15.33 -6.14
CA ARG A 201 0.90 15.40 -5.40
C ARG A 201 0.74 15.88 -3.95
N GLN A 202 -0.23 16.75 -3.68
CA GLN A 202 -0.50 17.31 -2.35
C GLN A 202 -1.42 16.45 -1.49
N SER A 203 -2.19 15.54 -2.08
CA SER A 203 -3.27 14.83 -1.40
C SER A 203 -3.12 13.31 -1.45
N CYS A 204 -2.05 12.80 -2.10
CA CYS A 204 -1.76 11.39 -2.17
C CYS A 204 -1.34 10.85 -0.80
N THR A 205 -1.93 9.75 -0.40
CA THR A 205 -1.59 9.05 0.84
C THR A 205 -1.64 7.53 0.65
N SER A 206 -1.26 6.78 1.68
CA SER A 206 -1.27 5.31 1.70
C SER A 206 -2.69 4.77 1.83
N TYR A 207 -3.01 3.73 1.04
CA TYR A 207 -4.22 2.92 1.24
C TYR A 207 -4.01 1.80 2.29
N LEU A 208 -2.88 1.82 3.00
CA LEU A 208 -2.51 0.85 4.04
C LEU A 208 -2.38 -0.59 3.53
N HIS A 209 -1.82 -0.76 2.34
CA HIS A 209 -1.55 -2.03 1.70
C HIS A 209 -0.04 -2.30 1.50
N PRO A 210 0.84 -2.07 2.51
CA PRO A 210 2.28 -2.24 2.32
C PRO A 210 2.63 -3.71 2.05
N VAL A 211 3.48 -3.95 1.02
CA VAL A 211 3.96 -5.27 0.62
C VAL A 211 5.40 -5.20 0.10
N GLY A 212 6.03 -6.33 -0.10
CA GLY A 212 7.19 -6.48 -0.99
C GLY A 212 8.56 -6.27 -0.36
N THR A 213 8.65 -5.99 0.93
CA THR A 213 9.90 -5.64 1.63
C THR A 213 10.83 -6.81 1.96
N CYS A 214 10.40 -8.04 1.69
CA CYS A 214 11.20 -9.27 1.73
C CYS A 214 10.87 -10.12 0.50
N ALA A 215 10.92 -9.53 -0.68
CA ALA A 215 10.33 -10.04 -1.90
C ALA A 215 10.89 -11.40 -2.33
N MET A 216 9.97 -12.27 -2.78
CA MET A 216 10.27 -13.46 -3.56
C MET A 216 10.66 -13.03 -4.97
N ARG A 217 11.92 -13.21 -5.36
CA ARG A 217 12.46 -12.81 -6.67
C ARG A 217 13.44 -13.87 -7.20
N SER A 218 13.80 -13.75 -8.46
CA SER A 218 14.82 -14.60 -9.09
C SER A 218 16.18 -13.92 -9.28
N ASP A 219 16.27 -12.63 -8.93
CA ASP A 219 17.50 -11.83 -9.04
C ASP A 219 18.29 -11.78 -7.72
N GLY A 220 19.38 -11.02 -7.71
CA GLY A 220 20.27 -10.85 -6.56
C GLY A 220 19.65 -10.12 -5.37
N GLU A 221 18.47 -9.51 -5.53
CA GLU A 221 17.73 -8.85 -4.46
C GLU A 221 16.62 -9.72 -3.82
N ALA A 222 16.56 -10.99 -4.20
CA ALA A 222 15.59 -11.92 -3.61
C ALA A 222 15.89 -12.19 -2.13
N VAL A 223 14.89 -11.98 -1.27
CA VAL A 223 14.99 -12.27 0.17
C VAL A 223 14.56 -13.71 0.46
N VAL A 224 13.51 -14.17 -0.19
CA VAL A 224 13.01 -15.55 -0.07
C VAL A 224 13.00 -16.25 -1.43
N ASP A 225 13.02 -17.59 -1.39
CA ASP A 225 12.79 -18.46 -2.55
C ASP A 225 11.30 -18.75 -2.78
N ALA A 226 11.00 -19.62 -3.76
CA ALA A 226 9.64 -20.03 -4.09
C ALA A 226 8.95 -20.85 -2.98
N GLU A 227 9.73 -21.45 -2.10
CA GLU A 227 9.27 -22.17 -0.92
C GLU A 227 9.24 -21.30 0.34
N LEU A 228 9.36 -19.97 0.17
CA LEU A 228 9.31 -18.95 1.23
C LEU A 228 10.48 -19.02 2.23
N ARG A 229 11.56 -19.76 1.93
CA ARG A 229 12.75 -19.87 2.78
C ARG A 229 13.61 -18.61 2.62
N VAL A 230 14.11 -18.08 3.72
CA VAL A 230 15.05 -16.95 3.70
C VAL A 230 16.38 -17.42 3.12
N ARG A 231 16.87 -16.71 2.10
CA ARG A 231 18.11 -17.09 1.43
C ARG A 231 19.31 -16.99 2.37
N GLY A 232 20.10 -18.04 2.39
CA GLY A 232 21.32 -18.12 3.20
C GLY A 232 21.09 -18.47 4.68
N ILE A 233 19.83 -18.71 5.13
CA ILE A 233 19.52 -19.10 6.49
C ILE A 233 18.68 -20.39 6.46
N GLU A 234 19.21 -21.44 7.09
CA GLU A 234 18.44 -22.65 7.27
C GLU A 234 17.42 -22.53 8.41
N GLY A 235 16.27 -23.17 8.26
CA GLY A 235 15.22 -23.18 9.28
C GLY A 235 14.51 -21.86 9.51
N LEU A 236 14.53 -20.92 8.52
CA LEU A 236 13.82 -19.65 8.59
C LEU A 236 12.96 -19.42 7.33
N ARG A 237 11.68 -19.13 7.54
CA ARG A 237 10.73 -18.76 6.47
C ARG A 237 10.04 -17.44 6.77
N ILE A 238 9.48 -16.84 5.70
CA ILE A 238 8.60 -15.68 5.81
C ILE A 238 7.27 -16.02 5.13
N ALA A 239 6.15 -15.83 5.85
CA ALA A 239 4.82 -16.13 5.35
C ALA A 239 3.84 -14.97 5.60
N ASP A 240 4.10 -13.83 4.96
CA ASP A 240 3.25 -12.64 5.02
C ASP A 240 3.36 -11.78 3.75
N ALA A 241 2.75 -10.61 3.75
CA ALA A 241 2.71 -9.70 2.60
C ALA A 241 4.10 -9.16 2.17
N SER A 242 5.13 -9.27 3.01
CA SER A 242 6.48 -8.81 2.66
C SER A 242 7.09 -9.60 1.51
N VAL A 243 6.66 -10.87 1.30
CA VAL A 243 7.20 -11.72 0.25
C VAL A 243 6.67 -11.44 -1.15
N MET A 244 5.62 -10.64 -1.29
CA MET A 244 5.02 -10.34 -2.60
C MET A 244 6.03 -9.63 -3.50
N PRO A 245 6.37 -10.16 -4.69
CA PRO A 245 7.31 -9.48 -5.61
C PRO A 245 6.69 -8.21 -6.21
N THR A 246 5.37 -8.23 -6.40
CA THR A 246 4.59 -7.11 -6.94
C THR A 246 3.26 -7.05 -6.22
N ILE A 247 2.82 -5.84 -5.88
CA ILE A 247 1.53 -5.62 -5.25
C ILE A 247 0.38 -6.08 -6.17
N PRO A 248 -0.61 -6.84 -5.67
CA PRO A 248 -1.77 -7.24 -6.46
C PRO A 248 -2.64 -6.04 -6.84
N SER A 249 -3.39 -6.13 -7.95
CA SER A 249 -4.27 -5.04 -8.43
C SER A 249 -5.59 -4.91 -7.63
N ALA A 250 -5.60 -5.35 -6.37
CA ALA A 250 -6.74 -5.31 -5.46
C ALA A 250 -6.23 -5.27 -4.02
N ASN A 251 -7.14 -5.22 -3.04
CA ASN A 251 -6.81 -5.24 -1.62
C ASN A 251 -5.91 -6.43 -1.26
N THR A 252 -4.97 -6.21 -0.36
CA THR A 252 -3.89 -7.17 -0.05
C THR A 252 -4.28 -8.27 0.96
N ASN A 253 -5.47 -8.19 1.57
CA ASN A 253 -5.91 -9.14 2.58
C ASN A 253 -6.01 -10.59 2.05
N ALA A 254 -6.75 -10.82 0.96
CA ALA A 254 -6.91 -12.15 0.39
C ALA A 254 -5.59 -12.77 -0.09
N PRO A 255 -4.69 -12.04 -0.80
CA PRO A 255 -3.36 -12.54 -1.11
C PRO A 255 -2.51 -12.88 0.14
N SER A 256 -2.62 -12.12 1.22
CA SER A 256 -1.91 -12.42 2.47
C SER A 256 -2.40 -13.73 3.11
N ILE A 257 -3.71 -13.96 3.11
CA ILE A 257 -4.30 -15.24 3.57
C ILE A 257 -3.82 -16.39 2.67
N MET A 258 -3.80 -16.20 1.35
CA MET A 258 -3.32 -17.19 0.38
C MET A 258 -1.85 -17.56 0.63
N ILE A 259 -0.99 -16.60 0.96
CA ILE A 259 0.42 -16.86 1.30
C ILE A 259 0.50 -17.72 2.57
N GLY A 260 -0.28 -17.43 3.61
CA GLY A 260 -0.33 -18.22 4.83
C GLY A 260 -0.80 -19.66 4.58
N GLU A 261 -1.85 -19.84 3.79
CA GLU A 261 -2.37 -21.14 3.36
C GLU A 261 -1.34 -21.94 2.54
N PHE A 262 -0.63 -21.28 1.64
CA PHE A 262 0.44 -21.90 0.85
C PHE A 262 1.61 -22.33 1.75
N ALA A 263 2.03 -21.48 2.69
CA ALA A 263 3.08 -21.79 3.65
C ALA A 263 2.73 -23.03 4.50
N SER A 264 1.47 -23.15 4.96
CA SER A 264 1.00 -24.33 5.69
C SER A 264 1.21 -25.62 4.91
N ARG A 265 0.88 -25.64 3.63
CA ARG A 265 1.09 -26.82 2.76
C ARG A 265 2.57 -27.16 2.57
N LEU A 266 3.45 -26.15 2.45
CA LEU A 266 4.89 -26.37 2.38
C LEU A 266 5.44 -27.03 3.66
N LEU A 267 4.90 -26.66 4.84
CA LEU A 267 5.29 -27.21 6.14
C LEU A 267 4.81 -28.65 6.34
N GLU A 268 3.69 -29.03 5.74
CA GLU A 268 3.15 -30.40 5.79
C GLU A 268 3.92 -31.36 4.86
N ALA A 269 4.45 -30.83 3.74
CA ALA A 269 5.15 -31.61 2.73
C ALA A 269 6.64 -31.88 3.06
N GLY A 270 7.24 -31.16 3.99
CA GLY A 270 8.64 -31.30 4.45
C GLY A 270 8.75 -31.75 5.88
#